data_25f45c775630ac3aa2ffd1b69a9f3b0e
#
_entry.id   25f45c775630ac3aa2ffd1b69a9f3b0e
#
_cell.length_a   1.000
_cell.length_b   1.000
_cell.length_c   1.000
_cell.angle_alpha   90.00
_cell.angle_beta   90.00
_cell.angle_gamma   90.00
#
_symmetry.space_group_name_H-M   'P 1'
#
loop_
_entity.id
_entity.type
_entity.pdbx_description
1 polymer ?
#
loop_
_entity_poly.entity_id
_entity_poly.type
_entity_poly.pdbx_seq_one_letter_code
_entity_poly.pdbx_strand_id
1 'polypeptide(L)'
;MQRSRLCVWAALLLVLVQGAQAQVREDVRISAAPPSQSSAPLGESPEPHDAILTSVTGTQVDLGPGDLIEISVFDTPELSQRVRVSSEGKITLSLIGELRVNGMTPEALRDLIVDDLIRGHFVRNPQVSVFVSGYAGQVAYIDGEVNRPGAYPLLRSHRLLDLIAVAGGPSARAGDSVTITKAGAKSEQLQVNLTGKDDAENNPEIFPGDRITIGRSGIVYVLGEVGRPGGFLLGQHSTITILQALALAEGLQSSASIKKATLIRKTTDGNQEIPVNVQKILKAENPDMAVREGDILYIYGSLTRGLGRSALVTAMATASTAAVYVAALH
;
A
#
# COMPACT_ATOMS: atom_id res chain seq x y z
N MET A 1 66.28 -38.71 -1.63
CA MET A 1 66.23 -38.24 -0.24
C MET A 1 65.36 -37.02 -0.13
N GLN A 2 64.03 -37.14 -0.40
CA GLN A 2 63.09 -35.97 -0.35
C GLN A 2 61.64 -36.40 -0.10
N ARG A 3 61.38 -37.43 0.75
CA ARG A 3 60.06 -37.92 1.10
C ARG A 3 59.72 -37.99 2.60
N SER A 4 60.62 -37.50 3.47
CA SER A 4 60.43 -37.62 4.94
C SER A 4 60.17 -36.25 5.65
N ARG A 5 59.94 -35.16 4.96
CA ARG A 5 59.69 -33.84 5.59
C ARG A 5 58.23 -33.37 5.52
N LEU A 6 57.34 -34.07 4.83
CA LEU A 6 55.93 -33.69 4.70
C LEU A 6 54.99 -34.34 5.76
N CYS A 7 55.46 -35.36 6.48
CA CYS A 7 54.62 -36.01 7.50
C CYS A 7 54.71 -35.38 8.89
N VAL A 8 55.66 -34.53 9.18
CA VAL A 8 55.86 -33.92 10.51
C VAL A 8 54.99 -32.68 10.72
N TRP A 9 54.60 -31.98 9.65
CA TRP A 9 53.78 -30.76 9.72
C TRP A 9 52.28 -31.04 9.78
N ALA A 10 51.84 -32.23 9.37
CA ALA A 10 50.42 -32.64 9.46
C ALA A 10 50.01 -33.08 10.88
N ALA A 11 50.96 -33.54 11.69
CA ALA A 11 50.72 -33.99 13.07
C ALA A 11 50.67 -32.83 14.09
N LEU A 12 51.27 -31.66 13.78
CA LEU A 12 51.31 -30.52 14.69
C LEU A 12 50.06 -29.64 14.58
N LEU A 13 49.30 -29.73 13.50
CA LEU A 13 48.08 -28.95 13.28
C LEU A 13 46.82 -29.64 13.87
N LEU A 14 46.90 -30.90 14.21
CA LEU A 14 45.75 -31.68 14.79
C LEU A 14 45.67 -31.60 16.32
N VAL A 15 46.74 -31.14 17.00
CA VAL A 15 46.77 -31.00 18.47
C VAL A 15 46.32 -29.65 18.95
N LEU A 16 46.26 -28.62 18.06
CA LEU A 16 45.85 -27.23 18.43
C LEU A 16 44.33 -27.00 18.33
N VAL A 17 43.52 -27.94 17.84
CA VAL A 17 42.07 -27.78 17.72
C VAL A 17 41.29 -28.45 18.87
N GLN A 18 41.96 -29.23 19.74
CA GLN A 18 41.30 -29.94 20.86
C GLN A 18 41.45 -29.25 22.23
N GLY A 19 42.03 -28.04 22.28
CA GLY A 19 42.26 -27.30 23.54
C GLY A 19 41.26 -26.18 23.88
N ALA A 20 40.20 -25.98 23.11
CA ALA A 20 39.32 -24.80 23.28
C ALA A 20 37.85 -25.15 23.66
N GLN A 21 37.60 -26.35 24.21
CA GLN A 21 36.24 -26.72 24.65
C GLN A 21 36.15 -27.13 26.13
N ALA A 22 36.84 -26.48 27.01
CA ALA A 22 36.62 -26.65 28.43
C ALA A 22 36.87 -25.35 29.18
N GLN A 23 35.88 -24.51 29.28
CA GLN A 23 35.64 -23.57 30.40
C GLN A 23 34.61 -22.48 29.99
N VAL A 24 33.34 -22.81 30.01
CA VAL A 24 32.26 -21.88 30.43
C VAL A 24 31.13 -22.79 30.93
N ARG A 25 31.20 -23.18 32.18
CA ARG A 25 30.07 -23.63 32.98
C ARG A 25 30.31 -23.02 34.35
N GLU A 26 29.61 -21.96 34.66
CA GLU A 26 29.13 -21.69 36.01
C GLU A 26 28.23 -20.42 35.98
N ASP A 27 27.05 -20.64 36.56
CA ASP A 27 26.16 -19.65 37.22
C ASP A 27 25.38 -18.64 36.39
N VAL A 28 24.27 -19.14 35.77
CA VAL A 28 23.03 -18.36 35.82
C VAL A 28 21.90 -19.31 36.26
N ARG A 29 21.61 -19.33 37.55
CA ARG A 29 20.36 -19.87 38.09
C ARG A 29 19.23 -18.92 37.69
N ILE A 30 18.55 -19.25 36.59
CA ILE A 30 17.25 -18.66 36.26
C ILE A 30 16.21 -19.49 37.03
N SER A 31 15.62 -18.85 38.03
CA SER A 31 14.47 -19.34 38.77
C SER A 31 13.31 -19.57 37.79
N ALA A 32 13.00 -20.83 37.52
CA ALA A 32 11.84 -21.21 36.72
C ALA A 32 10.58 -21.03 37.59
N ALA A 33 9.78 -20.04 37.26
CA ALA A 33 8.39 -20.00 37.67
C ALA A 33 7.57 -20.98 36.80
N PRO A 34 6.59 -21.69 37.37
CA PRO A 34 5.79 -22.67 36.59
C PRO A 34 4.93 -21.97 35.54
N PRO A 35 4.68 -22.58 34.39
CA PRO A 35 3.80 -22.02 33.39
C PRO A 35 2.36 -22.07 33.87
N SER A 36 1.79 -20.89 34.14
CA SER A 36 0.35 -20.74 34.25
C SER A 36 -0.26 -20.95 32.87
N GLN A 37 -0.87 -22.10 32.68
CA GLN A 37 -1.74 -22.39 31.53
C GLN A 37 -3.00 -21.54 31.67
N SER A 38 -3.00 -20.37 31.05
CA SER A 38 -4.22 -19.64 30.70
C SER A 38 -4.45 -19.83 29.21
N SER A 39 -5.15 -20.89 28.87
CA SER A 39 -5.77 -21.06 27.55
C SER A 39 -6.97 -20.10 27.47
N ALA A 40 -6.70 -18.84 27.12
CA ALA A 40 -7.71 -17.97 26.54
C ALA A 40 -7.95 -18.42 25.10
N PRO A 41 -9.20 -18.60 24.63
CA PRO A 41 -9.45 -18.87 23.23
C PRO A 41 -8.91 -17.70 22.43
N LEU A 42 -8.18 -18.00 21.35
CA LEU A 42 -7.81 -17.05 20.31
C LEU A 42 -9.13 -16.53 19.72
N GLY A 43 -9.61 -15.40 20.25
CA GLY A 43 -10.66 -14.65 19.61
C GLY A 43 -10.18 -14.25 18.23
N GLU A 44 -10.92 -14.65 17.20
CA GLU A 44 -10.78 -14.15 15.86
C GLU A 44 -10.66 -12.63 15.94
N SER A 45 -9.53 -12.12 15.44
CA SER A 45 -9.38 -10.67 15.27
C SER A 45 -10.47 -10.23 14.30
N PRO A 46 -11.34 -9.29 14.65
CA PRO A 46 -12.40 -8.85 13.73
C PRO A 46 -11.74 -8.33 12.46
N GLU A 47 -12.24 -8.81 11.32
CA GLU A 47 -11.85 -8.31 10.01
C GLU A 47 -11.94 -6.78 10.00
N PRO A 48 -10.96 -6.07 9.43
CA PRO A 48 -10.90 -4.59 9.51
C PRO A 48 -12.11 -3.87 8.91
N HIS A 49 -12.96 -4.58 8.14
CA HIS A 49 -14.23 -4.04 7.64
C HIS A 49 -15.26 -3.82 8.76
N ASP A 50 -15.22 -4.64 9.82
CA ASP A 50 -16.15 -4.50 10.94
C ASP A 50 -15.78 -3.35 11.88
N ALA A 51 -14.51 -2.97 11.93
CA ALA A 51 -14.03 -1.88 12.80
C ALA A 51 -14.59 -0.49 12.40
N ILE A 52 -14.93 -0.28 11.13
CA ILE A 52 -15.57 0.96 10.67
C ILE A 52 -17.06 0.98 11.03
N LEU A 53 -17.71 -0.19 11.05
CA LEU A 53 -19.13 -0.29 11.33
C LEU A 53 -19.45 -0.14 12.83
N THR A 54 -18.50 -0.50 13.73
CA THR A 54 -18.73 -0.47 15.19
C THR A 54 -18.65 0.93 15.81
N SER A 55 -18.08 1.92 15.11
CA SER A 55 -17.91 3.30 15.62
C SER A 55 -19.04 4.27 15.20
N VAL A 56 -20.14 3.77 14.62
CA VAL A 56 -21.23 4.60 14.09
C VAL A 56 -22.38 4.72 15.09
N THR A 57 -22.08 5.15 16.29
CA THR A 57 -23.12 5.59 17.23
C THR A 57 -23.34 7.09 17.05
N GLY A 58 -24.30 7.47 16.19
CA GLY A 58 -24.79 8.85 16.15
C GLY A 58 -24.73 9.62 14.83
N THR A 59 -24.37 9.02 13.71
CA THR A 59 -24.45 9.70 12.41
C THR A 59 -25.74 9.27 11.71
N GLN A 60 -26.72 10.19 11.60
CA GLN A 60 -27.89 9.98 10.75
C GLN A 60 -27.43 9.99 9.30
N VAL A 61 -27.59 8.84 8.66
CA VAL A 61 -27.22 8.63 7.27
C VAL A 61 -28.50 8.33 6.50
N ASP A 62 -28.75 9.08 5.45
CA ASP A 62 -29.93 8.91 4.62
C ASP A 62 -29.87 7.63 3.81
N LEU A 63 -31.00 6.94 3.72
CA LEU A 63 -31.16 5.71 2.95
C LEU A 63 -31.11 6.00 1.44
N GLY A 64 -30.40 5.15 0.72
CA GLY A 64 -30.21 5.24 -0.72
C GLY A 64 -30.48 3.94 -1.48
N PRO A 65 -30.57 4.01 -2.83
CA PRO A 65 -30.75 2.83 -3.67
C PRO A 65 -29.63 1.80 -3.44
N GLY A 66 -30.03 0.53 -3.29
CA GLY A 66 -29.11 -0.58 -3.08
C GLY A 66 -28.87 -0.93 -1.62
N ASP A 67 -29.18 -0.05 -0.67
CA ASP A 67 -28.98 -0.29 0.76
C ASP A 67 -29.77 -1.52 1.24
N LEU A 68 -29.19 -2.25 2.17
CA LEU A 68 -29.80 -3.42 2.78
C LEU A 68 -30.29 -3.06 4.18
N ILE A 69 -31.61 -3.14 4.37
CA ILE A 69 -32.30 -2.74 5.59
C ILE A 69 -32.84 -3.98 6.28
N GLU A 70 -32.60 -4.13 7.55
CA GLU A 70 -33.16 -5.14 8.42
C GLU A 70 -34.25 -4.50 9.31
N ILE A 71 -35.48 -4.94 9.13
CA ILE A 71 -36.64 -4.47 9.87
C ILE A 71 -37.06 -5.57 10.80
N SER A 72 -37.15 -5.27 12.09
CA SER A 72 -37.59 -6.20 13.12
C SER A 72 -38.80 -5.62 13.83
N VAL A 73 -39.87 -6.41 13.90
CA VAL A 73 -41.13 -6.07 14.62
C VAL A 73 -41.25 -6.98 15.82
N PHE A 74 -41.19 -6.38 17.01
CA PHE A 74 -41.31 -7.12 18.26
C PHE A 74 -42.69 -7.83 18.35
N ASP A 75 -42.66 -9.05 18.86
CA ASP A 75 -43.87 -9.90 19.03
C ASP A 75 -44.59 -10.29 17.72
N THR A 76 -44.01 -9.96 16.55
CA THR A 76 -44.57 -10.31 15.24
C THR A 76 -43.44 -10.67 14.26
N PRO A 77 -42.75 -11.81 14.45
CA PRO A 77 -41.56 -12.17 13.65
C PRO A 77 -41.87 -12.36 12.15
N GLU A 78 -43.14 -12.67 11.79
CA GLU A 78 -43.60 -12.78 10.39
C GLU A 78 -43.55 -11.44 9.63
N LEU A 79 -43.50 -10.30 10.32
CA LEU A 79 -43.30 -8.97 9.73
C LEU A 79 -41.85 -8.53 9.74
N SER A 80 -40.98 -9.27 10.44
CA SER A 80 -39.56 -9.02 10.46
C SER A 80 -38.94 -9.54 9.17
N GLN A 81 -38.26 -8.66 8.42
CA GLN A 81 -37.66 -9.03 7.14
C GLN A 81 -36.45 -8.17 6.80
N ARG A 82 -35.59 -8.74 5.95
CA ARG A 82 -34.48 -8.03 5.38
C ARG A 82 -34.80 -7.64 3.94
N VAL A 83 -34.78 -6.36 3.62
CA VAL A 83 -35.17 -5.81 2.33
C VAL A 83 -34.05 -4.93 1.74
N ARG A 84 -33.94 -4.93 0.42
CA ARG A 84 -33.03 -4.06 -0.31
C ARG A 84 -33.78 -2.90 -0.93
N VAL A 85 -33.24 -1.69 -0.82
CA VAL A 85 -33.79 -0.51 -1.49
C VAL A 85 -33.60 -0.68 -3.01
N SER A 86 -34.69 -0.54 -3.75
CA SER A 86 -34.68 -0.64 -5.22
C SER A 86 -33.93 0.56 -5.86
N SER A 87 -33.62 0.45 -7.16
CA SER A 87 -33.05 1.56 -7.95
C SER A 87 -33.95 2.81 -7.98
N GLU A 88 -35.26 2.62 -7.73
CA GLU A 88 -36.24 3.73 -7.62
C GLU A 88 -36.29 4.35 -6.22
N GLY A 89 -35.51 3.84 -5.27
CA GLY A 89 -35.52 4.29 -3.88
C GLY A 89 -36.73 3.82 -3.07
N LYS A 90 -37.26 2.64 -3.41
CA LYS A 90 -38.43 2.02 -2.72
C LYS A 90 -38.02 0.71 -2.06
N ILE A 91 -38.74 0.35 -1.01
CA ILE A 91 -38.74 -0.99 -0.42
C ILE A 91 -40.17 -1.59 -0.48
N THR A 92 -40.28 -2.91 -0.48
CA THR A 92 -41.55 -3.60 -0.42
C THR A 92 -41.62 -4.37 0.89
N LEU A 93 -42.64 -4.09 1.70
CA LEU A 93 -42.88 -4.73 2.98
C LEU A 93 -44.15 -5.56 2.94
N SER A 94 -44.15 -6.69 3.65
CA SER A 94 -45.37 -7.51 3.83
C SER A 94 -46.44 -6.70 4.50
N LEU A 95 -47.69 -6.82 4.04
CA LEU A 95 -48.94 -6.13 4.49
C LEU A 95 -49.00 -4.63 4.17
N ILE A 96 -47.89 -3.89 4.21
CA ILE A 96 -47.83 -2.44 3.98
C ILE A 96 -47.71 -2.12 2.48
N GLY A 97 -46.99 -2.96 1.72
CA GLY A 97 -46.74 -2.74 0.30
C GLY A 97 -45.46 -1.94 0.04
N GLU A 98 -45.48 -1.10 -0.99
CA GLU A 98 -44.33 -0.29 -1.41
C GLU A 98 -44.22 1.01 -0.61
N LEU A 99 -43.04 1.26 -0.05
CA LEU A 99 -42.65 2.52 0.63
C LEU A 99 -41.51 3.18 -0.06
N ARG A 100 -41.59 4.49 -0.25
CA ARG A 100 -40.48 5.31 -0.76
C ARG A 100 -39.58 5.71 0.40
N VAL A 101 -38.32 5.28 0.37
CA VAL A 101 -37.36 5.46 1.48
C VAL A 101 -36.12 6.28 1.12
N ASN A 102 -35.94 6.61 -0.15
CA ASN A 102 -34.80 7.38 -0.63
C ASN A 102 -34.73 8.77 0.03
N GLY A 103 -33.61 9.09 0.68
CA GLY A 103 -33.38 10.33 1.41
C GLY A 103 -34.04 10.38 2.79
N MET A 104 -34.57 9.26 3.30
CA MET A 104 -35.09 9.15 4.67
C MET A 104 -34.02 8.61 5.60
N THR A 105 -34.05 9.03 6.85
CA THR A 105 -33.24 8.42 7.90
C THR A 105 -33.89 7.10 8.37
N PRO A 106 -33.11 6.15 8.95
CA PRO A 106 -33.66 4.92 9.52
C PRO A 106 -34.76 5.17 10.56
N GLU A 107 -34.63 6.25 11.34
CA GLU A 107 -35.64 6.63 12.33
C GLU A 107 -36.93 7.10 11.66
N ALA A 108 -36.85 7.93 10.62
CA ALA A 108 -38.01 8.39 9.86
C ALA A 108 -38.72 7.20 9.18
N LEU A 109 -37.95 6.24 8.66
CA LEU A 109 -38.52 4.99 8.10
C LEU A 109 -39.22 4.15 9.18
N ARG A 110 -38.63 4.01 10.38
CA ARG A 110 -39.24 3.32 11.49
C ARG A 110 -40.61 3.92 11.81
N ASP A 111 -40.65 5.26 11.97
CA ASP A 111 -41.89 5.97 12.33
C ASP A 111 -42.97 5.81 11.23
N LEU A 112 -42.60 5.87 9.96
CA LEU A 112 -43.47 5.62 8.83
C LEU A 112 -44.04 4.19 8.87
N ILE A 113 -43.22 3.18 9.13
CA ILE A 113 -43.66 1.78 9.24
C ILE A 113 -44.63 1.62 10.42
N VAL A 114 -44.36 2.22 11.58
CA VAL A 114 -45.26 2.20 12.76
C VAL A 114 -46.60 2.81 12.40
N ASP A 115 -46.64 3.98 11.75
CA ASP A 115 -47.89 4.64 11.36
C ASP A 115 -48.69 3.81 10.36
N ASP A 116 -48.03 3.18 9.39
CA ASP A 116 -48.71 2.37 8.39
C ASP A 116 -49.26 1.05 8.97
N LEU A 117 -48.57 0.41 9.93
CA LEU A 117 -49.06 -0.76 10.64
C LEU A 117 -50.29 -0.45 11.51
N ILE A 118 -50.30 0.71 12.16
CA ILE A 118 -51.46 1.18 12.95
C ILE A 118 -52.62 1.55 12.03
N ARG A 119 -52.38 2.30 10.98
CA ARG A 119 -53.38 2.78 10.01
C ARG A 119 -54.05 1.64 9.27
N GLY A 120 -53.26 0.61 8.92
CA GLY A 120 -53.78 -0.63 8.32
C GLY A 120 -54.45 -1.58 9.28
N HIS A 121 -54.51 -1.27 10.58
CA HIS A 121 -55.05 -2.12 11.65
C HIS A 121 -54.35 -3.49 11.76
N PHE A 122 -53.11 -3.61 11.28
CA PHE A 122 -52.34 -4.85 11.32
C PHE A 122 -51.79 -5.15 12.72
N VAL A 123 -51.30 -4.11 13.41
CA VAL A 123 -50.79 -4.23 14.78
C VAL A 123 -51.26 -3.03 15.60
N ARG A 124 -51.72 -3.26 16.84
CA ARG A 124 -52.24 -2.17 17.69
C ARG A 124 -51.15 -1.29 18.33
N ASN A 125 -50.04 -1.90 18.69
CA ASN A 125 -48.92 -1.21 19.33
C ASN A 125 -47.59 -1.78 18.77
N PRO A 126 -47.22 -1.46 17.53
CA PRO A 126 -46.00 -2.02 16.91
C PRO A 126 -44.75 -1.42 17.54
N GLN A 127 -43.81 -2.27 17.96
CA GLN A 127 -42.48 -1.88 18.31
C GLN A 127 -41.55 -2.28 17.14
N VAL A 128 -41.13 -1.32 16.35
CA VAL A 128 -40.32 -1.54 15.14
C VAL A 128 -38.89 -1.06 15.37
N SER A 129 -37.95 -1.90 14.99
CA SER A 129 -36.52 -1.52 14.90
C SER A 129 -36.09 -1.60 13.45
N VAL A 130 -35.38 -0.59 13.00
CA VAL A 130 -34.83 -0.50 11.64
C VAL A 130 -33.31 -0.36 11.73
N PHE A 131 -32.61 -1.34 11.17
CA PHE A 131 -31.14 -1.34 11.07
C PHE A 131 -30.72 -1.39 9.62
N VAL A 132 -29.71 -0.58 9.25
CA VAL A 132 -29.09 -0.69 7.94
C VAL A 132 -27.90 -1.63 8.05
N SER A 133 -28.09 -2.85 7.52
CA SER A 133 -27.07 -3.90 7.54
C SER A 133 -26.04 -3.77 6.40
N GLY A 134 -26.30 -2.90 5.41
CA GLY A 134 -25.34 -2.62 4.34
C GLY A 134 -25.71 -1.37 3.55
N TYR A 135 -24.79 -0.44 3.43
CA TYR A 135 -24.93 0.78 2.62
C TYR A 135 -24.27 0.56 1.26
N ALA A 136 -25.06 0.41 0.19
CA ALA A 136 -24.55 0.11 -1.14
C ALA A 136 -24.08 1.35 -1.91
N GLY A 137 -24.68 2.51 -1.63
CA GLY A 137 -24.36 3.78 -2.29
C GLY A 137 -23.28 4.60 -1.59
N GLN A 138 -22.93 4.21 -0.36
CA GLN A 138 -22.01 4.99 0.47
C GLN A 138 -20.64 4.30 0.59
N VAL A 139 -19.97 4.16 -0.53
CA VAL A 139 -18.63 3.57 -0.61
C VAL A 139 -17.67 4.53 -1.30
N ALA A 140 -16.42 4.56 -0.87
CA ALA A 140 -15.32 5.04 -1.70
C ALA A 140 -14.57 3.85 -2.28
N TYR A 141 -13.98 4.04 -3.44
CA TYR A 141 -13.19 3.01 -4.11
C TYR A 141 -11.72 3.33 -3.95
N ILE A 142 -10.95 2.36 -3.48
CA ILE A 142 -9.48 2.47 -3.39
C ILE A 142 -8.88 1.43 -4.32
N ASP A 143 -8.04 1.89 -5.25
CA ASP A 143 -7.37 1.06 -6.23
C ASP A 143 -5.91 1.48 -6.46
N GLY A 144 -5.22 0.77 -7.38
CA GLY A 144 -3.81 1.00 -7.65
C GLY A 144 -2.88 0.26 -6.68
N GLU A 145 -1.78 0.90 -6.31
CA GLU A 145 -0.74 0.28 -5.48
C GLU A 145 -1.06 0.40 -3.98
N VAL A 146 -2.09 -0.30 -3.55
CA VAL A 146 -2.53 -0.44 -2.16
C VAL A 146 -2.57 -1.93 -1.77
N ASN A 147 -2.39 -2.24 -0.49
CA ASN A 147 -2.35 -3.64 -0.06
C ASN A 147 -3.70 -4.36 -0.19
N ARG A 148 -4.80 -3.66 0.04
CA ARG A 148 -6.17 -4.21 -0.08
C ARG A 148 -7.03 -3.27 -0.93
N PRO A 149 -7.01 -3.41 -2.26
CA PRO A 149 -7.89 -2.65 -3.13
C PRO A 149 -9.35 -3.11 -2.98
N GLY A 150 -10.29 -2.18 -3.12
CA GLY A 150 -11.72 -2.51 -3.02
C GLY A 150 -12.62 -1.31 -2.74
N ALA A 151 -13.88 -1.62 -2.43
CA ALA A 151 -14.88 -0.65 -2.01
C ALA A 151 -14.92 -0.58 -0.48
N TYR A 152 -14.83 0.61 0.07
CA TYR A 152 -14.81 0.89 1.49
C TYR A 152 -16.06 1.68 1.88
N PRO A 153 -16.87 1.17 2.83
CA PRO A 153 -18.08 1.87 3.25
C PRO A 153 -17.71 3.16 3.98
N LEU A 154 -18.34 4.26 3.58
CA LEU A 154 -18.18 5.58 4.17
C LEU A 154 -19.53 6.07 4.70
N LEU A 155 -19.75 5.92 5.99
CA LEU A 155 -20.95 6.45 6.66
C LEU A 155 -20.85 7.94 6.99
N ARG A 156 -19.66 8.49 6.85
CA ARG A 156 -19.32 9.92 7.02
C ARG A 156 -18.09 10.22 6.17
N SER A 157 -17.74 11.49 6.04
CA SER A 157 -16.46 11.86 5.43
C SER A 157 -15.29 11.32 6.26
N HIS A 158 -14.30 10.79 5.59
CA HIS A 158 -13.03 10.35 6.17
C HIS A 158 -11.90 11.08 5.48
N ARG A 159 -10.78 11.22 6.19
CA ARG A 159 -9.58 11.74 5.56
C ARG A 159 -8.90 10.67 4.70
N LEU A 160 -8.22 11.10 3.65
CA LEU A 160 -7.52 10.22 2.71
C LEU A 160 -6.60 9.21 3.42
N LEU A 161 -5.76 9.69 4.34
CA LEU A 161 -4.79 8.83 5.03
C LEU A 161 -5.45 7.79 5.92
N ASP A 162 -6.59 8.10 6.56
CA ASP A 162 -7.34 7.15 7.38
C ASP A 162 -7.84 5.99 6.51
N LEU A 163 -8.39 6.30 5.34
CA LEU A 163 -8.89 5.28 4.40
C LEU A 163 -7.76 4.42 3.83
N ILE A 164 -6.62 5.03 3.49
CA ILE A 164 -5.44 4.29 3.05
C ILE A 164 -4.95 3.37 4.17
N ALA A 165 -4.94 3.82 5.43
CA ALA A 165 -4.57 2.99 6.57
C ALA A 165 -5.51 1.79 6.75
N VAL A 166 -6.83 1.99 6.64
CA VAL A 166 -7.83 0.91 6.66
C VAL A 166 -7.63 -0.07 5.51
N ALA A 167 -7.22 0.41 4.33
CA ALA A 167 -6.86 -0.42 3.17
C ALA A 167 -5.51 -1.15 3.33
N GLY A 168 -4.91 -1.10 4.52
CA GLY A 168 -3.65 -1.78 4.84
C GLY A 168 -2.41 -1.01 4.41
N GLY A 169 -2.55 0.26 4.05
CA GLY A 169 -1.46 1.11 3.61
C GLY A 169 -1.07 0.92 2.14
N PRO A 170 -0.14 1.74 1.64
CA PRO A 170 0.43 1.61 0.31
C PRO A 170 1.18 0.29 0.14
N SER A 171 1.18 -0.28 -1.07
CA SER A 171 1.95 -1.49 -1.39
C SER A 171 3.47 -1.19 -1.43
N ALA A 172 4.29 -2.24 -1.47
CA ALA A 172 5.75 -2.08 -1.63
C ALA A 172 6.14 -1.43 -2.99
N ARG A 173 5.22 -1.38 -3.95
CA ARG A 173 5.42 -0.77 -5.27
C ARG A 173 4.75 0.60 -5.39
N ALA A 174 4.12 1.09 -4.33
CA ALA A 174 3.47 2.37 -4.34
C ALA A 174 4.47 3.53 -4.49
N GLY A 175 4.06 4.50 -5.27
CA GLY A 175 4.70 5.81 -5.33
C GLY A 175 4.14 6.77 -4.28
N ASP A 176 4.49 8.02 -4.43
CA ASP A 176 4.05 9.12 -3.58
C ASP A 176 2.77 9.81 -4.09
N SER A 177 2.37 9.55 -5.34
CA SER A 177 1.25 10.22 -5.97
C SER A 177 -0.07 9.46 -5.75
N VAL A 178 -1.11 10.18 -5.34
CA VAL A 178 -2.48 9.69 -5.26
C VAL A 178 -3.38 10.58 -6.10
N THR A 179 -4.18 9.97 -6.95
CA THR A 179 -5.22 10.65 -7.72
C THR A 179 -6.57 10.37 -7.09
N ILE A 180 -7.27 11.42 -6.69
CA ILE A 180 -8.64 11.34 -6.19
C ILE A 180 -9.56 11.85 -7.28
N THR A 181 -10.45 10.99 -7.77
CA THR A 181 -11.51 11.36 -8.71
C THR A 181 -12.80 11.53 -7.92
N LYS A 182 -13.29 12.76 -7.85
CA LYS A 182 -14.52 13.11 -7.13
C LYS A 182 -15.74 12.55 -7.83
N ALA A 183 -16.70 12.06 -7.02
CA ALA A 183 -18.02 11.70 -7.53
C ALA A 183 -18.77 12.95 -8.03
N GLY A 184 -19.41 12.85 -9.19
CA GLY A 184 -20.22 13.96 -9.73
C GLY A 184 -20.17 14.08 -11.24
N ALA A 185 -20.99 14.99 -11.79
CA ALA A 185 -21.14 15.22 -13.23
C ALA A 185 -19.85 15.77 -13.91
N LYS A 186 -18.98 16.42 -13.16
CA LYS A 186 -17.62 16.77 -13.56
C LYS A 186 -16.67 15.98 -12.69
N SER A 187 -16.08 14.92 -13.24
CA SER A 187 -15.04 14.13 -12.57
C SER A 187 -13.82 15.02 -12.33
N GLU A 188 -13.85 15.80 -11.25
CA GLU A 188 -12.70 16.60 -10.82
C GLU A 188 -11.63 15.66 -10.29
N GLN A 189 -10.40 15.81 -10.82
CA GLN A 189 -9.26 15.04 -10.36
C GLN A 189 -8.36 15.92 -9.50
N LEU A 190 -8.14 15.46 -8.28
CA LEU A 190 -7.19 16.06 -7.34
C LEU A 190 -5.97 15.16 -7.25
N GLN A 191 -4.79 15.71 -7.48
CA GLN A 191 -3.53 15.00 -7.23
C GLN A 191 -2.97 15.39 -5.86
N VAL A 192 -2.63 14.40 -5.07
CA VAL A 192 -2.13 14.54 -3.71
C VAL A 192 -0.82 13.77 -3.59
N ASN A 193 0.10 14.26 -2.77
CA ASN A 193 1.36 13.60 -2.48
C ASN A 193 1.34 12.98 -1.07
N LEU A 194 1.55 11.65 -0.96
CA LEU A 194 1.53 10.92 0.33
C LEU A 194 2.68 11.31 1.27
N THR A 195 3.79 11.83 0.74
CA THR A 195 4.95 12.25 1.54
C THR A 195 4.89 13.71 1.98
N GLY A 196 3.81 14.40 1.62
CA GLY A 196 3.54 15.77 2.05
C GLY A 196 3.29 15.87 3.56
N LYS A 197 3.16 17.11 4.04
CA LYS A 197 2.71 17.34 5.41
C LYS A 197 1.27 16.88 5.55
N ASP A 198 0.89 16.43 6.74
CA ASP A 198 -0.52 16.12 7.07
C ASP A 198 -1.30 17.44 7.24
N ASP A 199 -1.55 18.10 6.13
CA ASP A 199 -2.38 19.31 6.00
C ASP A 199 -3.61 19.02 5.12
N ALA A 200 -4.50 20.01 5.01
CA ALA A 200 -5.72 19.84 4.25
C ALA A 200 -5.48 19.59 2.74
N GLU A 201 -4.33 20.01 2.21
CA GLU A 201 -3.97 19.81 0.80
C GLU A 201 -3.52 18.37 0.54
N ASN A 202 -2.75 17.76 1.47
CA ASN A 202 -2.22 16.41 1.32
C ASN A 202 -3.09 15.33 1.98
N ASN A 203 -4.04 15.72 2.84
CA ASN A 203 -4.98 14.83 3.50
C ASN A 203 -6.42 15.33 3.36
N PRO A 204 -6.97 15.45 2.13
CA PRO A 204 -8.31 15.93 1.89
C PRO A 204 -9.39 14.98 2.41
N GLU A 205 -10.59 15.52 2.60
CA GLU A 205 -11.76 14.74 2.91
C GLU A 205 -12.26 13.95 1.69
N ILE A 206 -12.59 12.68 1.93
CA ILE A 206 -13.15 11.75 0.97
C ILE A 206 -14.62 11.56 1.25
N PHE A 207 -15.43 11.60 0.20
CA PHE A 207 -16.87 11.46 0.26
C PHE A 207 -17.32 10.17 -0.44
N PRO A 208 -18.52 9.67 -0.12
CA PRO A 208 -19.11 8.54 -0.84
C PRO A 208 -19.13 8.76 -2.35
N GLY A 209 -18.74 7.76 -3.10
CA GLY A 209 -18.62 7.80 -4.56
C GLY A 209 -17.25 8.23 -5.08
N ASP A 210 -16.38 8.78 -4.23
CA ASP A 210 -15.01 9.15 -4.63
C ASP A 210 -14.18 7.89 -4.96
N ARG A 211 -13.28 8.03 -5.93
CA ARG A 211 -12.30 7.01 -6.29
C ARG A 211 -10.89 7.50 -5.99
N ILE A 212 -10.16 6.70 -5.25
CA ILE A 212 -8.78 6.96 -4.82
C ILE A 212 -7.88 5.97 -5.56
N THR A 213 -6.96 6.45 -6.38
CA THR A 213 -6.01 5.63 -7.12
C THR A 213 -4.59 5.95 -6.65
N ILE A 214 -3.93 4.99 -6.02
CA ILE A 214 -2.54 5.13 -5.59
C ILE A 214 -1.63 4.78 -6.75
N GLY A 215 -0.77 5.73 -7.14
CA GLY A 215 0.15 5.58 -8.24
C GLY A 215 1.27 4.58 -7.94
N ARG A 216 1.87 4.06 -9.02
CA ARG A 216 3.04 3.20 -8.93
C ARG A 216 4.30 4.04 -8.72
N SER A 217 5.25 3.49 -7.95
CA SER A 217 6.58 4.07 -7.78
C SER A 217 7.32 4.17 -9.12
N GLY A 218 7.98 5.29 -9.32
CA GLY A 218 8.93 5.45 -10.40
C GLY A 218 10.09 4.45 -10.31
N ILE A 219 10.76 4.20 -11.42
CA ILE A 219 11.93 3.31 -11.52
C ILE A 219 13.10 4.12 -12.00
N VAL A 220 14.27 3.98 -11.34
CA VAL A 220 15.56 4.44 -11.81
C VAL A 220 16.41 3.24 -12.22
N TYR A 221 17.26 3.41 -13.21
CA TYR A 221 18.13 2.35 -13.71
C TYR A 221 19.58 2.66 -13.34
N VAL A 222 20.26 1.69 -12.74
CA VAL A 222 21.71 1.78 -12.45
C VAL A 222 22.40 0.68 -13.22
N LEU A 223 23.32 1.05 -14.08
CA LEU A 223 23.99 0.14 -15.02
C LEU A 223 25.52 0.30 -14.98
N GLY A 224 26.22 -0.72 -15.47
CA GLY A 224 27.67 -0.73 -15.54
C GLY A 224 28.33 -1.38 -14.33
N GLU A 225 29.46 -0.85 -13.89
CA GLU A 225 30.33 -1.44 -12.86
C GLU A 225 29.82 -1.15 -11.44
N VAL A 226 28.65 -1.71 -11.11
CA VAL A 226 28.01 -1.68 -9.78
C VAL A 226 27.79 -3.09 -9.27
N GLY A 227 27.59 -3.27 -7.98
CA GLY A 227 27.38 -4.58 -7.35
C GLY A 227 26.19 -5.30 -7.94
N ARG A 228 25.06 -4.62 -8.13
CA ARG A 228 23.83 -5.14 -8.72
C ARG A 228 23.25 -4.17 -9.74
N PRO A 229 23.59 -4.31 -11.04
CA PRO A 229 22.97 -3.52 -12.09
C PRO A 229 21.50 -3.90 -12.27
N GLY A 230 20.62 -2.90 -12.52
CA GLY A 230 19.18 -3.16 -12.69
C GLY A 230 18.32 -1.92 -12.52
N GLY A 231 17.00 -2.14 -12.49
CA GLY A 231 16.00 -1.13 -12.16
C GLY A 231 15.65 -1.16 -10.67
N PHE A 232 15.58 0.02 -10.05
CA PHE A 232 15.28 0.19 -8.64
C PHE A 232 14.08 1.09 -8.46
N LEU A 233 13.14 0.68 -7.61
CA LEU A 233 11.98 1.48 -7.26
C LEU A 233 12.41 2.69 -6.41
N LEU A 234 11.85 3.85 -6.71
CA LEU A 234 12.03 5.06 -5.89
C LEU A 234 11.27 4.98 -4.56
N GLY A 235 10.32 4.04 -4.44
CA GLY A 235 9.43 3.94 -3.30
C GLY A 235 8.49 5.14 -3.23
N GLN A 236 8.21 5.62 -2.03
CA GLN A 236 7.40 6.81 -1.78
C GLN A 236 8.17 8.13 -1.96
N HIS A 237 9.29 8.11 -2.67
CA HIS A 237 10.06 9.30 -2.97
C HIS A 237 9.98 9.60 -4.47
N SER A 238 9.71 10.84 -4.82
CA SER A 238 9.73 11.28 -6.23
C SER A 238 11.16 11.35 -6.80
N THR A 239 12.16 11.44 -5.93
CA THR A 239 13.57 11.49 -6.30
C THR A 239 14.44 10.83 -5.25
N ILE A 240 15.56 10.26 -5.68
CA ILE A 240 16.66 9.82 -4.80
C ILE A 240 17.94 10.49 -5.26
N THR A 241 19.00 10.45 -4.45
CA THR A 241 20.30 11.00 -4.85
C THR A 241 21.15 9.94 -5.57
N ILE A 242 22.21 10.38 -6.25
CA ILE A 242 23.16 9.48 -6.91
C ILE A 242 23.77 8.49 -5.91
N LEU A 243 24.15 8.95 -4.71
CA LEU A 243 24.70 8.06 -3.71
C LEU A 243 23.68 7.05 -3.19
N GLN A 244 22.42 7.45 -3.05
CA GLN A 244 21.33 6.54 -2.71
C GLN A 244 21.10 5.50 -3.82
N ALA A 245 21.08 5.93 -5.08
CA ALA A 245 20.95 5.01 -6.22
C ALA A 245 22.10 3.99 -6.27
N LEU A 246 23.33 4.42 -6.00
CA LEU A 246 24.48 3.53 -5.90
C LEU A 246 24.38 2.58 -4.71
N ALA A 247 23.86 3.05 -3.56
CA ALA A 247 23.65 2.19 -2.40
C ALA A 247 22.62 1.10 -2.68
N LEU A 248 21.51 1.42 -3.38
CA LEU A 248 20.53 0.43 -3.84
C LEU A 248 21.13 -0.60 -4.81
N ALA A 249 22.11 -0.18 -5.62
CA ALA A 249 22.84 -1.05 -6.53
C ALA A 249 24.03 -1.79 -5.87
N GLU A 250 24.06 -1.88 -4.52
CA GLU A 250 25.11 -2.56 -3.75
C GLU A 250 26.50 -1.95 -3.93
N GLY A 251 26.54 -0.66 -4.26
CA GLY A 251 27.77 0.12 -4.39
C GLY A 251 28.52 -0.08 -5.71
N LEU A 252 29.71 0.46 -5.76
CA LEU A 252 30.61 0.38 -6.91
C LEU A 252 31.48 -0.88 -6.84
N GLN A 253 31.66 -1.56 -7.98
CA GLN A 253 32.65 -2.63 -8.09
C GLN A 253 34.09 -2.09 -8.04
N SER A 254 35.05 -2.95 -7.71
CA SER A 254 36.47 -2.59 -7.68
C SER A 254 37.04 -2.13 -9.04
N SER A 255 36.43 -2.61 -10.12
CA SER A 255 36.70 -2.24 -11.51
C SER A 255 36.07 -0.90 -11.92
N ALA A 256 35.18 -0.33 -11.10
CA ALA A 256 34.46 0.88 -11.44
C ALA A 256 35.35 2.13 -11.53
N SER A 257 35.01 3.01 -12.45
CA SER A 257 35.61 4.34 -12.53
C SER A 257 34.88 5.34 -11.65
N ILE A 258 35.37 5.62 -10.45
CA ILE A 258 34.75 6.59 -9.53
C ILE A 258 34.75 8.04 -10.06
N LYS A 259 35.53 8.33 -11.09
CA LYS A 259 35.65 9.67 -11.69
C LYS A 259 34.71 9.85 -12.90
N LYS A 260 34.22 8.77 -13.47
CA LYS A 260 33.39 8.79 -14.68
C LYS A 260 32.12 8.01 -14.51
N ALA A 261 31.06 8.73 -14.42
CA ALA A 261 29.70 8.22 -14.54
C ALA A 261 28.86 9.17 -15.41
N THR A 262 27.77 8.72 -15.96
CA THR A 262 26.86 9.55 -16.74
C THR A 262 25.46 9.29 -16.25
N LEU A 263 24.73 10.36 -15.94
CA LEU A 263 23.31 10.33 -15.72
C LEU A 263 22.61 10.68 -17.05
N ILE A 264 21.85 9.74 -17.57
CA ILE A 264 21.08 9.92 -18.81
C ILE A 264 19.63 10.18 -18.39
N ARG A 265 19.17 11.36 -18.74
CA ARG A 265 17.81 11.81 -18.45
C ARG A 265 17.03 11.99 -19.73
N LYS A 266 15.85 11.39 -19.79
CA LYS A 266 14.92 11.60 -20.89
C LYS A 266 14.22 12.95 -20.74
N THR A 267 14.33 13.79 -21.75
CA THR A 267 13.65 15.09 -21.86
C THR A 267 12.74 15.12 -23.09
N THR A 268 11.92 16.15 -23.23
CA THR A 268 11.08 16.36 -24.43
C THR A 268 11.90 16.46 -25.71
N ASP A 269 13.11 17.00 -25.63
CA ASP A 269 14.02 17.25 -26.77
C ASP A 269 14.96 16.08 -27.04
N GLY A 270 14.82 14.95 -26.30
CA GLY A 270 15.66 13.77 -26.42
C GLY A 270 16.36 13.38 -25.12
N ASN A 271 17.42 12.58 -25.22
CA ASN A 271 18.19 12.14 -24.08
C ASN A 271 19.31 13.17 -23.75
N GLN A 272 19.29 13.67 -22.52
CA GLN A 272 20.34 14.54 -21.98
C GLN A 272 21.35 13.68 -21.23
N GLU A 273 22.63 13.79 -21.60
CA GLU A 273 23.73 13.16 -20.90
C GLU A 273 24.37 14.17 -19.92
N ILE A 274 24.33 13.85 -18.63
CA ILE A 274 24.89 14.69 -17.56
C ILE A 274 26.10 13.97 -16.99
N PRO A 275 27.33 14.50 -17.16
CA PRO A 275 28.53 13.88 -16.61
C PRO A 275 28.55 13.97 -15.09
N VAL A 276 28.81 12.84 -14.43
CA VAL A 276 28.86 12.72 -12.97
C VAL A 276 30.24 12.29 -12.52
N ASN A 277 30.75 12.96 -11.48
CA ASN A 277 31.98 12.56 -10.81
C ASN A 277 31.66 12.10 -9.39
N VAL A 278 31.47 10.77 -9.22
CA VAL A 278 31.11 10.18 -7.93
C VAL A 278 32.13 10.45 -6.86
N GLN A 279 33.45 10.52 -7.22
CA GLN A 279 34.52 10.81 -6.28
C GLN A 279 34.37 12.21 -5.65
N LYS A 280 33.99 13.22 -6.45
CA LYS A 280 33.78 14.57 -5.94
C LYS A 280 32.54 14.67 -5.04
N ILE A 281 31.48 13.91 -5.36
CA ILE A 281 30.26 13.83 -4.53
C ILE A 281 30.63 13.19 -3.18
N LEU A 282 31.35 12.06 -3.18
CA LEU A 282 31.78 11.38 -1.97
C LEU A 282 32.70 12.25 -1.06
N LYS A 283 33.47 13.17 -1.65
CA LYS A 283 34.30 14.12 -0.91
C LYS A 283 33.56 15.41 -0.52
N ALA A 284 32.25 15.50 -0.80
CA ALA A 284 31.48 16.72 -0.65
C ALA A 284 32.00 17.95 -1.41
N GLU A 285 32.83 17.73 -2.45
CA GLU A 285 33.31 18.79 -3.36
C GLU A 285 32.23 19.20 -4.36
N ASN A 286 31.29 18.29 -4.68
CA ASN A 286 30.12 18.55 -5.52
C ASN A 286 28.85 18.14 -4.76
N PRO A 287 27.72 18.85 -4.97
CA PRO A 287 26.43 18.44 -4.39
C PRO A 287 26.00 17.08 -4.96
N ASP A 288 25.34 16.29 -4.12
CA ASP A 288 24.74 15.03 -4.55
C ASP A 288 23.50 15.35 -5.39
N MET A 289 23.50 14.90 -6.64
CA MET A 289 22.47 15.23 -7.63
C MET A 289 21.25 14.33 -7.47
N ALA A 290 20.06 14.90 -7.62
CA ALA A 290 18.81 14.17 -7.62
C ALA A 290 18.63 13.37 -8.92
N VAL A 291 18.33 12.10 -8.76
CA VAL A 291 17.93 11.14 -9.81
C VAL A 291 16.42 10.99 -9.74
N ARG A 292 15.74 11.03 -10.90
CA ARG A 292 14.29 11.01 -11.05
C ARG A 292 13.83 9.73 -11.75
N GLU A 293 12.56 9.52 -11.76
CA GLU A 293 11.95 8.44 -12.54
C GLU A 293 12.41 8.45 -13.99
N GLY A 294 12.75 7.25 -14.50
CA GLY A 294 13.21 7.04 -15.87
C GLY A 294 14.67 7.40 -16.11
N ASP A 295 15.37 7.98 -15.14
CA ASP A 295 16.81 8.26 -15.27
C ASP A 295 17.63 6.97 -15.31
N ILE A 296 18.73 7.00 -16.06
CA ILE A 296 19.71 5.91 -16.14
C ILE A 296 21.05 6.43 -15.64
N LEU A 297 21.52 5.87 -14.54
CA LEU A 297 22.88 6.13 -14.03
C LEU A 297 23.82 5.04 -14.56
N TYR A 298 24.76 5.43 -15.42
CA TYR A 298 25.74 4.52 -16.00
C TYR A 298 27.13 4.72 -15.39
N ILE A 299 27.69 3.65 -14.81
CA ILE A 299 29.00 3.63 -14.19
C ILE A 299 30.00 2.94 -15.13
N TYR A 300 31.04 3.69 -15.58
CA TYR A 300 32.05 3.14 -16.45
C TYR A 300 33.04 2.25 -15.68
N GLY A 301 33.61 1.26 -16.35
CA GLY A 301 34.75 0.51 -15.85
C GLY A 301 36.05 1.29 -16.02
N SER A 302 37.04 1.07 -15.16
CA SER A 302 38.35 1.68 -15.25
C SER A 302 39.16 1.20 -16.46
N LEU A 303 38.88 -0.01 -16.96
CA LEU A 303 39.55 -0.64 -18.10
C LEU A 303 38.93 -0.29 -19.45
N THR A 304 37.73 0.29 -19.47
CA THR A 304 36.99 0.56 -20.74
C THR A 304 37.28 1.92 -21.34
N ARG A 305 38.51 2.40 -21.29
CA ARG A 305 38.91 3.64 -21.99
C ARG A 305 38.69 3.64 -23.48
N GLY A 306 38.32 2.50 -24.09
CA GLY A 306 38.18 2.33 -25.53
C GLY A 306 36.82 1.94 -26.04
N LEU A 307 35.85 1.56 -25.21
CA LEU A 307 34.49 1.20 -25.65
C LEU A 307 33.59 2.45 -25.62
N GLY A 308 33.72 3.20 -26.71
CA GLY A 308 32.97 4.42 -26.91
C GLY A 308 31.46 4.19 -27.05
N ARG A 309 30.72 5.24 -27.42
CA ARG A 309 29.29 5.42 -27.61
C ARG A 309 28.45 4.20 -28.03
N SER A 310 29.07 3.22 -28.73
CA SER A 310 28.39 2.00 -29.22
C SER A 310 27.91 1.07 -28.07
N ALA A 311 28.65 0.98 -26.96
CA ALA A 311 28.26 0.14 -25.82
C ALA A 311 27.05 0.73 -25.05
N LEU A 312 26.94 2.05 -25.01
CA LEU A 312 25.83 2.76 -24.39
C LEU A 312 24.51 2.53 -25.16
N VAL A 313 24.56 2.57 -26.49
CA VAL A 313 23.39 2.32 -27.35
C VAL A 313 22.91 0.88 -27.22
N THR A 314 23.83 -0.09 -27.09
CA THR A 314 23.46 -1.50 -26.91
C THR A 314 22.83 -1.75 -25.51
N ALA A 315 23.36 -1.09 -24.44
CA ALA A 315 22.79 -1.19 -23.10
C ALA A 315 21.39 -0.55 -23.02
N MET A 316 21.13 0.54 -23.74
CA MET A 316 19.81 1.17 -23.83
C MET A 316 18.79 0.29 -24.57
N ALA A 317 19.20 -0.46 -25.59
CA ALA A 317 18.33 -1.39 -26.30
C ALA A 317 17.90 -2.58 -25.43
N THR A 318 18.81 -3.07 -24.56
CA THR A 318 18.50 -4.17 -23.62
C THR A 318 17.64 -3.73 -22.44
N ALA A 319 17.79 -2.50 -21.95
CA ALA A 319 16.96 -1.95 -20.88
C ALA A 319 15.50 -1.77 -21.32
N SER A 320 15.26 -1.36 -22.57
CA SER A 320 13.90 -1.23 -23.12
C SER A 320 13.21 -2.60 -23.29
N THR A 321 13.95 -3.66 -23.63
CA THR A 321 13.41 -5.02 -23.73
C THR A 321 13.13 -5.63 -22.33
N ALA A 322 13.94 -5.35 -21.33
CA ALA A 322 13.69 -5.82 -19.95
C ALA A 322 12.44 -5.17 -19.35
N ALA A 323 12.19 -3.89 -19.62
CA ALA A 323 10.97 -3.21 -19.18
C ALA A 323 9.70 -3.79 -19.82
N VAL A 324 9.79 -4.21 -21.10
CA VAL A 324 8.68 -4.89 -21.80
C VAL A 324 8.46 -6.30 -21.27
N TYR A 325 9.51 -7.03 -20.88
CA TYR A 325 9.38 -8.39 -20.32
C TYR A 325 8.74 -8.41 -18.93
N VAL A 326 9.01 -7.40 -18.08
CA VAL A 326 8.37 -7.27 -16.77
C VAL A 326 6.91 -6.85 -16.91
N ALA A 327 6.55 -6.08 -17.94
CA ALA A 327 5.17 -5.70 -18.21
C ALA A 327 4.33 -6.82 -18.84
N ALA A 328 4.95 -7.84 -19.44
CA ALA A 328 4.27 -8.97 -20.10
C ALA A 328 4.06 -10.18 -19.17
N LEU A 329 4.59 -10.17 -17.94
CA LEU A 329 4.48 -11.27 -16.97
C LEU A 329 3.45 -10.99 -15.85
N HIS A 330 2.59 -9.97 -16.06
CA HIS A 330 1.50 -9.66 -15.13
C HIS A 330 0.21 -9.42 -15.96
#